data_e4d55080bcc8a1e3459f33b01eeb7e14
#
_entry.id   e4d55080bcc8a1e3459f33b01eeb7e14
#
_cell.length_a   1.000
_cell.length_b   1.000
_cell.length_c   1.000
_cell.angle_alpha   90.00
_cell.angle_beta   90.00
_cell.angle_gamma   90.00
#
_symmetry.space_group_name_H-M   'P 1'
#
loop_
_entity.id
_entity.type
_entity.pdbx_description
1 polymer ?
#
loop_
_entity_poly.entity_id
_entity_poly.type
_entity_poly.pdbx_seq_one_letter_code
_entity_poly.pdbx_strand_id
1 'polypeptide(L)'
;MTQFDSSTQVASSASHSQETSGTGGPQSTPERVAIEIESTFCPTEAESPFDTTEWELRTAAIKGENGQLLFEQSACEIPAAWSQLATNVVVSKYFYGEIHTPEREHSVKQLIHRVARTICLVRFLL
;
A
#
# COMPACT_ATOMS: atom_id res chain seq x y z
N MET A 1 -10.39 18.27 -57.30
CA MET A 1 -9.25 18.68 -58.14
C MET A 1 -8.03 18.58 -57.27
N THR A 2 -7.07 17.73 -57.38
CA THR A 2 -6.56 16.85 -58.45
C THR A 2 -5.78 15.71 -57.75
N GLN A 3 -6.01 14.50 -58.20
CA GLN A 3 -5.20 13.31 -57.95
C GLN A 3 -3.79 13.50 -58.54
N PHE A 4 -2.82 12.80 -57.94
CA PHE A 4 -1.77 12.15 -58.72
C PHE A 4 -1.26 10.89 -58.00
N ASP A 5 -1.55 9.78 -58.64
CA ASP A 5 -0.98 8.45 -58.54
C ASP A 5 0.43 8.46 -59.15
N SER A 6 1.32 7.64 -58.60
CA SER A 6 2.25 6.89 -59.45
C SER A 6 3.05 5.86 -58.67
N SER A 7 2.72 4.65 -58.95
CA SER A 7 3.49 3.41 -58.77
C SER A 7 4.87 3.50 -59.43
N THR A 8 5.89 2.85 -58.81
CA THR A 8 6.90 2.10 -59.60
C THR A 8 7.49 0.99 -58.75
N GLN A 9 7.22 -0.22 -59.10
CA GLN A 9 7.95 -1.44 -58.79
C GLN A 9 9.30 -1.42 -59.56
N VAL A 10 10.35 -1.97 -58.96
CA VAL A 10 11.27 -2.88 -59.65
C VAL A 10 11.90 -3.86 -58.68
N ALA A 11 11.91 -5.08 -59.14
CA ALA A 11 12.36 -6.29 -58.48
C ALA A 11 13.88 -6.57 -58.71
N SER A 12 14.30 -7.66 -58.03
CA SER A 12 15.43 -8.55 -58.37
C SER A 12 16.72 -8.28 -57.57
N SER A 13 17.41 -9.19 -57.01
CA SER A 13 17.48 -10.65 -57.00
C SER A 13 18.56 -11.12 -56.01
N ALA A 14 18.28 -12.26 -55.40
CA ALA A 14 19.13 -13.44 -55.20
C ALA A 14 20.35 -13.45 -54.25
N SER A 15 20.17 -14.32 -53.26
CA SER A 15 21.04 -15.40 -52.78
C SER A 15 22.36 -15.04 -52.07
N HIS A 16 22.42 -15.45 -50.77
CA HIS A 16 23.29 -16.56 -50.39
C HIS A 16 23.00 -17.03 -48.97
N SER A 17 22.88 -18.34 -48.87
CA SER A 17 22.75 -19.13 -47.64
C SER A 17 23.97 -19.03 -46.75
N GLN A 18 23.77 -18.97 -45.45
CA GLN A 18 24.56 -19.74 -44.47
C GLN A 18 23.78 -19.99 -43.20
N GLU A 19 23.45 -21.25 -43.01
CA GLU A 19 22.99 -21.85 -41.75
C GLU A 19 24.11 -21.74 -40.71
N THR A 20 23.81 -21.22 -39.56
CA THR A 20 24.49 -21.62 -38.33
C THR A 20 23.43 -21.99 -37.32
N SER A 21 23.25 -23.28 -37.11
CA SER A 21 22.52 -23.92 -36.06
C SER A 21 23.05 -23.47 -34.70
N GLY A 22 22.28 -22.63 -34.02
CA GLY A 22 22.44 -22.31 -32.59
C GLY A 22 21.23 -22.87 -31.87
N THR A 23 21.34 -24.11 -31.37
CA THR A 23 20.37 -24.74 -30.46
C THR A 23 20.37 -23.97 -29.13
N GLY A 24 19.55 -22.93 -29.04
CA GLY A 24 19.16 -22.31 -27.79
C GLY A 24 17.90 -22.99 -27.29
N GLY A 25 18.07 -23.98 -26.39
CA GLY A 25 16.95 -24.59 -25.70
C GLY A 25 16.14 -23.56 -24.91
N PRO A 26 14.84 -23.78 -24.69
CA PRO A 26 14.04 -22.87 -23.90
C PRO A 26 14.62 -22.76 -22.50
N GLN A 27 15.13 -21.58 -22.15
CA GLN A 27 15.48 -21.28 -20.76
C GLN A 27 14.16 -21.28 -19.99
N SER A 28 13.95 -22.35 -19.22
CA SER A 28 12.87 -22.43 -18.26
C SER A 28 13.10 -21.33 -17.23
N THR A 29 12.32 -20.28 -17.33
CA THR A 29 12.19 -19.29 -16.26
C THR A 29 11.84 -20.06 -14.98
N PRO A 30 12.55 -19.88 -13.86
CA PRO A 30 12.22 -20.58 -12.64
C PRO A 30 10.78 -20.22 -12.26
N GLU A 31 9.93 -21.24 -12.23
CA GLU A 31 8.55 -21.11 -11.78
C GLU A 31 8.59 -20.59 -10.35
N ARG A 32 8.15 -19.34 -10.17
CA ARG A 32 8.03 -18.75 -8.85
C ARG A 32 6.90 -19.47 -8.14
N VAL A 33 7.26 -20.37 -7.25
CA VAL A 33 6.31 -21.01 -6.34
C VAL A 33 5.72 -19.90 -5.47
N ALA A 34 4.51 -19.50 -5.76
CA ALA A 34 3.78 -18.56 -4.92
C ALA A 34 3.39 -19.30 -3.62
N ILE A 35 3.81 -18.76 -2.49
CA ILE A 35 3.35 -19.24 -1.19
C ILE A 35 1.92 -18.72 -1.03
N GLU A 36 0.96 -19.63 -1.03
CA GLU A 36 -0.43 -19.30 -0.71
C GLU A 36 -0.56 -19.22 0.81
N ILE A 37 -0.92 -18.01 1.29
CA ILE A 37 -1.15 -17.73 2.70
C ILE A 37 -2.66 -17.59 2.89
N GLU A 38 -3.24 -18.54 3.61
CA GLU A 38 -4.66 -18.48 3.97
C GLU A 38 -4.91 -17.34 4.95
N SER A 39 -5.96 -16.54 4.68
CA SER A 39 -6.35 -15.45 5.56
C SER A 39 -7.01 -16.00 6.82
N THR A 40 -6.35 -15.83 7.97
CA THR A 40 -6.85 -16.32 9.26
C THR A 40 -7.64 -15.26 10.03
N PHE A 41 -7.29 -13.99 9.86
CA PHE A 41 -7.81 -12.90 10.69
C PHE A 41 -8.76 -11.94 9.96
N CYS A 42 -8.76 -11.99 8.63
CA CYS A 42 -9.64 -11.16 7.83
C CYS A 42 -10.65 -12.04 7.09
N PRO A 43 -11.96 -11.85 7.30
CA PRO A 43 -12.98 -12.57 6.53
C PRO A 43 -12.80 -12.28 5.05
N THR A 44 -12.86 -13.32 4.23
CA THR A 44 -12.73 -13.19 2.77
C THR A 44 -13.85 -12.34 2.13
N GLU A 45 -14.97 -12.21 2.85
CA GLU A 45 -16.17 -11.49 2.43
C GLU A 45 -16.14 -10.01 2.81
N ALA A 46 -15.22 -9.58 3.69
CA ALA A 46 -15.08 -8.18 4.06
C ALA A 46 -14.38 -7.40 2.94
N GLU A 47 -14.96 -6.31 2.51
CA GLU A 47 -14.39 -5.41 1.51
C GLU A 47 -13.13 -4.71 2.05
N SER A 48 -13.10 -4.46 3.37
CA SER A 48 -11.96 -3.89 4.09
C SER A 48 -11.77 -4.59 5.43
N PRO A 49 -10.52 -4.83 5.89
CA PRO A 49 -10.27 -5.38 7.23
C PRO A 49 -10.80 -4.50 8.37
N PHE A 50 -11.15 -3.24 8.08
CA PHE A 50 -11.73 -2.32 9.06
C PHE A 50 -13.25 -2.45 9.23
N ASP A 51 -13.94 -3.17 8.32
CA ASP A 51 -15.41 -3.28 8.33
C ASP A 51 -15.94 -4.15 9.46
N THR A 52 -15.09 -5.01 10.03
CA THR A 52 -15.43 -5.87 11.17
C THR A 52 -15.32 -5.17 12.52
N THR A 53 -14.88 -3.92 12.55
CA THR A 53 -14.62 -3.16 13.77
C THR A 53 -15.55 -1.95 13.85
N GLU A 54 -16.19 -1.76 14.99
CA GLU A 54 -16.93 -0.53 15.28
C GLU A 54 -15.97 0.60 15.63
N TRP A 55 -16.19 1.77 15.05
CA TRP A 55 -15.35 2.95 15.21
C TRP A 55 -16.11 4.08 15.88
N GLU A 56 -15.45 4.81 16.75
CA GLU A 56 -15.98 6.01 17.39
C GLU A 56 -14.97 7.13 17.45
N LEU A 57 -15.43 8.36 17.63
CA LEU A 57 -14.60 9.54 17.82
C LEU A 57 -14.40 9.81 19.30
N ARG A 58 -13.15 9.85 19.74
CA ARG A 58 -12.77 10.15 21.13
C ARG A 58 -11.79 11.31 21.21
N THR A 59 -11.74 11.91 22.40
CA THR A 59 -10.67 12.85 22.78
C THR A 59 -9.65 12.09 23.61
N ALA A 60 -8.38 12.15 23.19
CA ALA A 60 -7.25 11.67 23.97
C ALA A 60 -6.66 12.83 24.76
N ALA A 61 -6.47 12.64 26.07
CA ALA A 61 -5.91 13.66 26.95
C ALA A 61 -4.98 13.04 28.00
N ILE A 62 -3.85 13.70 28.24
CA ILE A 62 -2.90 13.34 29.31
C ILE A 62 -2.78 14.53 30.24
N LYS A 63 -3.00 14.29 31.52
CA LYS A 63 -2.83 15.27 32.59
C LYS A 63 -1.59 14.94 33.42
N GLY A 64 -0.85 15.96 33.80
CA GLY A 64 0.25 15.84 34.73
C GLY A 64 -0.20 15.70 36.20
N GLU A 65 0.72 15.51 37.10
CA GLU A 65 0.48 15.32 38.56
C GLU A 65 -0.32 16.48 39.17
N ASN A 66 -0.14 17.68 38.67
CA ASN A 66 -0.84 18.87 39.15
C ASN A 66 -2.19 19.11 38.45
N GLY A 67 -2.69 18.13 37.66
CA GLY A 67 -3.91 18.26 36.90
C GLY A 67 -3.79 19.13 35.66
N GLN A 68 -2.61 19.67 35.36
CA GLN A 68 -2.37 20.44 34.13
C GLN A 68 -2.50 19.54 32.89
N LEU A 69 -3.08 20.07 31.85
CA LEU A 69 -3.18 19.37 30.57
C LEU A 69 -1.83 19.38 29.86
N LEU A 70 -1.24 18.20 29.65
CA LEU A 70 0.05 18.04 28.97
C LEU A 70 -0.12 17.73 27.48
N PHE A 71 -1.22 17.07 27.15
CA PHE A 71 -1.52 16.65 25.79
C PHE A 71 -3.04 16.56 25.64
N GLU A 72 -3.55 17.01 24.50
CA GLU A 72 -4.95 16.83 24.12
C GLU A 72 -5.07 16.76 22.59
N GLN A 73 -5.83 15.79 22.12
CA GLN A 73 -6.24 15.70 20.73
C GLN A 73 -7.69 15.20 20.67
N SER A 74 -8.55 16.01 20.10
CA SER A 74 -9.97 15.69 19.90
C SER A 74 -10.21 15.01 18.55
N ALA A 75 -11.41 14.45 18.39
CA ALA A 75 -11.89 13.82 17.16
C ALA A 75 -10.95 12.72 16.62
N CYS A 76 -10.38 11.90 17.49
CA CYS A 76 -9.58 10.75 17.12
C CYS A 76 -10.50 9.56 16.84
N GLU A 77 -10.44 8.98 15.64
CA GLU A 77 -11.18 7.77 15.27
C GLU A 77 -10.48 6.54 15.84
N ILE A 78 -11.13 5.87 16.77
CA ILE A 78 -10.60 4.78 17.61
C ILE A 78 -11.58 3.61 17.58
N PRO A 79 -11.12 2.35 17.67
CA PRO A 79 -12.02 1.22 17.87
C PRO A 79 -12.84 1.38 19.13
N ALA A 80 -14.16 1.21 19.05
CA ALA A 80 -15.08 1.40 20.18
C ALA A 80 -14.78 0.50 21.38
N ALA A 81 -14.23 -0.69 21.14
CA ALA A 81 -13.85 -1.65 22.17
C ALA A 81 -12.61 -1.23 23.00
N TRP A 82 -11.87 -0.20 22.58
CA TRP A 82 -10.66 0.21 23.33
C TRP A 82 -10.99 0.98 24.60
N SER A 83 -10.14 0.82 25.61
CA SER A 83 -10.23 1.63 26.82
C SER A 83 -9.75 3.06 26.56
N GLN A 84 -10.15 4.02 27.40
CA GLN A 84 -9.64 5.39 27.35
C GLN A 84 -8.12 5.47 27.54
N LEU A 85 -7.56 4.59 28.38
CA LEU A 85 -6.13 4.51 28.58
C LEU A 85 -5.40 4.09 27.29
N ALA A 86 -5.90 3.06 26.61
CA ALA A 86 -5.34 2.62 25.32
C ALA A 86 -5.42 3.76 24.29
N THR A 87 -6.55 4.45 24.22
CA THR A 87 -6.74 5.63 23.36
C THR A 87 -5.67 6.69 23.63
N ASN A 88 -5.50 7.09 24.87
CA ASN A 88 -4.55 8.13 25.27
C ASN A 88 -3.11 7.75 24.91
N VAL A 89 -2.72 6.49 25.14
CA VAL A 89 -1.37 5.99 24.82
C VAL A 89 -1.14 5.99 23.31
N VAL A 90 -2.06 5.41 22.53
CA VAL A 90 -1.89 5.28 21.08
C VAL A 90 -1.86 6.63 20.41
N VAL A 91 -2.80 7.51 20.73
CA VAL A 91 -2.85 8.85 20.14
C VAL A 91 -1.61 9.67 20.49
N SER A 92 -1.16 9.65 21.75
CA SER A 92 -0.04 10.48 22.17
C SER A 92 1.33 9.97 21.73
N LYS A 93 1.49 8.66 21.54
CA LYS A 93 2.81 8.04 21.31
C LYS A 93 3.03 7.51 19.90
N TYR A 94 1.95 7.11 19.22
CA TYR A 94 2.06 6.39 17.96
C TYR A 94 1.49 7.14 16.76
N PHE A 95 0.59 8.10 16.93
CA PHE A 95 0.12 8.92 15.83
C PHE A 95 1.26 9.76 15.27
N TYR A 96 1.41 9.75 13.95
CA TYR A 96 2.43 10.51 13.24
C TYR A 96 2.01 11.99 13.09
N GLY A 97 3.01 12.85 12.92
CA GLY A 97 2.85 14.28 12.72
C GLY A 97 2.77 15.08 14.02
N GLU A 98 3.09 16.37 13.94
CA GLU A 98 2.96 17.30 15.06
C GLU A 98 1.50 17.67 15.30
N ILE A 99 1.14 17.87 16.57
CA ILE A 99 -0.21 18.31 16.95
C ILE A 99 -0.50 19.64 16.29
N HIS A 100 -1.74 19.80 15.80
CA HIS A 100 -2.23 20.99 15.09
C HIS A 100 -1.63 21.22 13.70
N THR A 101 -0.92 20.23 13.13
CA THR A 101 -0.51 20.29 11.73
C THR A 101 -1.42 19.41 10.85
N PRO A 102 -1.51 19.71 9.55
CA PRO A 102 -2.29 18.88 8.61
C PRO A 102 -1.77 17.44 8.47
N GLU A 103 -0.52 17.21 8.85
CA GLU A 103 0.15 15.90 8.77
C GLU A 103 -0.19 15.00 9.96
N ARG A 104 -0.82 15.56 11.01
CA ARG A 104 -1.16 14.80 12.21
C ARG A 104 -2.22 13.76 11.90
N GLU A 105 -1.93 12.51 12.26
CA GLU A 105 -2.91 11.43 12.17
C GLU A 105 -4.08 11.66 13.16
N HIS A 106 -5.29 11.34 12.70
CA HIS A 106 -6.52 11.44 13.47
C HIS A 106 -7.27 10.12 13.59
N SER A 107 -6.73 9.05 13.01
CA SER A 107 -7.39 7.75 12.99
C SER A 107 -6.38 6.62 13.20
N VAL A 108 -6.79 5.61 13.97
CA VAL A 108 -6.03 4.36 14.07
C VAL A 108 -5.94 3.66 12.71
N LYS A 109 -6.90 3.86 11.81
CA LYS A 109 -6.82 3.35 10.43
C LYS A 109 -5.62 3.93 9.69
N GLN A 110 -5.37 5.24 9.84
CA GLN A 110 -4.21 5.91 9.23
C GLN A 110 -2.90 5.36 9.78
N LEU A 111 -2.80 5.17 11.10
CA LEU A 111 -1.65 4.56 11.75
C LEU A 111 -1.37 3.15 11.19
N ILE A 112 -2.38 2.28 11.16
CA ILE A 112 -2.24 0.91 10.64
C ILE A 112 -1.85 0.94 9.16
N HIS A 113 -2.50 1.79 8.37
CA HIS A 113 -2.19 1.92 6.94
C HIS A 113 -0.75 2.37 6.71
N ARG A 114 -0.26 3.35 7.46
CA ARG A 114 1.14 3.81 7.38
C ARG A 114 2.12 2.69 7.69
N VAL A 115 1.90 1.94 8.77
CA VAL A 115 2.77 0.83 9.17
C VAL A 115 2.75 -0.27 8.12
N ALA A 116 1.57 -0.72 7.70
CA ALA A 116 1.41 -1.77 6.69
C ALA A 116 2.06 -1.37 5.36
N ARG A 117 1.82 -0.15 4.89
CA ARG A 117 2.42 0.38 3.66
C ARG A 117 3.94 0.43 3.74
N THR A 118 4.50 0.86 4.87
CA THR A 118 5.95 0.92 5.08
C THR A 118 6.57 -0.47 4.99
N ILE A 119 5.96 -1.47 5.64
CA ILE A 119 6.43 -2.86 5.59
C ILE A 119 6.35 -3.42 4.17
N CYS A 120 5.25 -3.17 3.45
CA CYS A 120 5.10 -3.61 2.06
C CYS A 120 6.12 -2.96 1.12
N LEU A 121 6.41 -1.67 1.28
CA LEU A 121 7.39 -0.96 0.45
C LEU A 121 8.82 -1.46 0.67
N VAL A 122 9.21 -1.76 1.90
CA VAL A 122 10.54 -2.33 2.22
C VAL A 122 10.75 -3.67 1.51
N ARG A 123 9.72 -4.48 1.37
CA ARG A 123 9.78 -5.77 0.65
C ARG A 123 10.10 -5.63 -0.83
N PHE A 124 9.79 -4.49 -1.45
CA PHE A 124 10.11 -4.24 -2.87
C PHE A 124 11.50 -3.67 -3.11
N LEU A 125 12.20 -3.25 -2.04
CA LEU A 125 13.55 -2.65 -2.10
C LEU A 125 14.67 -3.65 -1.76
N LEU A 126 14.35 -4.86 -1.29
CA LEU A 126 15.26 -5.96 -1.01
C LEU A 126 15.13 -7.07 -2.06
#